data_20a08cd0c0d0960948231dd2585c05ab
#
_entry.id   20a08cd0c0d0960948231dd2585c05ab
#
_cell.length_a   1.000
_cell.length_b   1.000
_cell.length_c   1.000
_cell.angle_alpha   90.00
_cell.angle_beta   90.00
_cell.angle_gamma   90.00
#
_symmetry.space_group_name_H-M   'P 1'
#
loop_
_entity.id
_entity.type
_entity.pdbx_description
1 polymer ?
#
loop_
_entity_poly.entity_id
_entity_poly.type
_entity_poly.pdbx_seq_one_letter_code
_entity_poly.pdbx_strand_id
1 'polypeptide(L)'
;KIQVILKKEKIGEKGYQFFMDVFDVGDFVEVKGKLFTTKRGEKTIEAEDYKMLSKALLPLPEKWHGLQDVEEKLRKRYLDIIFNLEVRDMIEKRSKFWASMREFLIEKGFLEVETPVLETIPGGADAKPFITHHNALDIDVYLRISCGELWQKRLMVAGFEKTFEIGRQFRNEGMDAEHLQDY
;
A
#
# COMPACT_ATOMS: atom_id res chain seq x y z
N LYS A 1 6.64 -18.07 -2.17
CA LYS A 1 6.55 -18.52 -3.58
C LYS A 1 6.02 -19.94 -3.60
N ILE A 2 5.20 -20.27 -4.59
CA ILE A 2 4.71 -21.63 -4.86
C ILE A 2 5.04 -21.96 -6.30
N GLN A 3 5.46 -23.17 -6.56
CA GLN A 3 5.73 -23.67 -7.90
C GLN A 3 4.46 -24.34 -8.45
N VAL A 4 4.24 -24.25 -9.75
CA VAL A 4 3.17 -24.97 -10.46
C VAL A 4 3.79 -25.80 -11.55
N ILE A 5 3.34 -27.05 -11.66
CA ILE A 5 3.72 -27.95 -12.74
C ILE A 5 2.48 -28.27 -13.57
N LEU A 6 2.55 -28.00 -14.86
CA LEU A 6 1.54 -28.42 -15.83
C LEU A 6 2.05 -29.67 -16.57
N LYS A 7 1.24 -30.72 -16.58
CA LYS A 7 1.53 -31.96 -17.31
C LYS A 7 0.47 -32.20 -18.37
N LYS A 8 0.87 -32.56 -19.58
CA LYS A 8 -0.03 -32.86 -20.70
C LYS A 8 -1.04 -33.95 -20.36
N GLU A 9 -0.60 -34.95 -19.58
CA GLU A 9 -1.45 -36.09 -19.17
C GLU A 9 -2.58 -35.68 -18.22
N LYS A 10 -2.43 -34.53 -17.55
CA LYS A 10 -3.40 -34.01 -16.57
C LYS A 10 -4.37 -33.01 -17.18
N ILE A 11 -3.86 -32.05 -17.92
CA ILE A 11 -4.64 -30.95 -18.50
C ILE A 11 -5.00 -31.16 -19.97
N GLY A 12 -4.53 -32.27 -20.58
CA GLY A 12 -4.70 -32.57 -22.00
C GLY A 12 -3.77 -31.80 -22.92
N GLU A 13 -3.51 -32.38 -24.10
CA GLU A 13 -2.60 -31.78 -25.11
C GLU A 13 -3.05 -30.38 -25.52
N LYS A 14 -4.34 -30.20 -25.79
CA LYS A 14 -4.92 -28.90 -26.20
C LYS A 14 -4.80 -27.86 -25.11
N GLY A 15 -5.07 -28.21 -23.85
CA GLY A 15 -4.93 -27.31 -22.71
C GLY A 15 -3.47 -26.90 -22.48
N TYR A 16 -2.54 -27.86 -22.60
CA TYR A 16 -1.11 -27.56 -22.50
C TYR A 16 -0.65 -26.59 -23.59
N GLN A 17 -1.02 -26.86 -24.85
CA GLN A 17 -0.65 -25.98 -25.96
C GLN A 17 -1.26 -24.59 -25.81
N PHE A 18 -2.52 -24.50 -25.44
CA PHE A 18 -3.17 -23.21 -25.17
C PHE A 18 -2.44 -22.40 -24.08
N PHE A 19 -2.00 -23.04 -23.00
CA PHE A 19 -1.21 -22.37 -21.98
C PHE A 19 0.08 -21.80 -22.55
N MET A 20 0.82 -22.59 -23.34
CA MET A 20 2.09 -22.16 -23.94
C MET A 20 1.93 -21.03 -24.96
N ASP A 21 0.80 -20.98 -25.65
CA ASP A 21 0.55 -20.00 -26.71
C ASP A 21 -0.01 -18.66 -26.18
N VAL A 22 -0.68 -18.68 -25.03
CA VAL A 22 -1.49 -17.53 -24.55
C VAL A 22 -0.98 -16.92 -23.28
N PHE A 23 -0.29 -17.68 -22.41
CA PHE A 23 0.13 -17.21 -21.10
C PHE A 23 1.55 -16.67 -21.10
N ASP A 24 1.71 -15.48 -20.51
CA ASP A 24 2.99 -14.80 -20.41
C ASP A 24 3.39 -14.53 -18.95
N VAL A 25 4.65 -14.17 -18.76
CA VAL A 25 5.14 -13.73 -17.46
C VAL A 25 4.49 -12.42 -17.06
N GLY A 26 3.84 -12.43 -15.91
CA GLY A 26 3.07 -11.30 -15.39
C GLY A 26 1.56 -11.53 -15.39
N ASP A 27 1.07 -12.57 -16.05
CA ASP A 27 -0.33 -12.93 -16.03
C ASP A 27 -0.78 -13.41 -14.64
N PHE A 28 -2.00 -13.10 -14.27
CA PHE A 28 -2.64 -13.64 -13.08
C PHE A 28 -3.42 -14.89 -13.44
N VAL A 29 -3.06 -15.98 -12.78
CA VAL A 29 -3.59 -17.31 -13.12
C VAL A 29 -4.17 -17.97 -11.86
N GLU A 30 -5.39 -18.49 -11.96
CA GLU A 30 -5.93 -19.45 -11.01
C GLU A 30 -5.47 -20.85 -11.41
N VAL A 31 -5.03 -21.63 -10.44
CA VAL A 31 -4.62 -23.03 -10.66
C VAL A 31 -5.30 -23.92 -9.64
N LYS A 32 -5.97 -24.97 -10.11
CA LYS A 32 -6.54 -26.03 -9.31
C LYS A 32 -5.72 -27.31 -9.49
N GLY A 33 -5.37 -27.97 -8.39
CA GLY A 33 -4.55 -29.18 -8.46
C GLY A 33 -4.13 -29.70 -7.10
N LYS A 34 -3.24 -30.69 -7.09
CA LYS A 34 -2.73 -31.34 -5.89
C LYS A 34 -1.43 -30.71 -5.41
N LEU A 35 -1.41 -30.32 -4.14
CA LEU A 35 -0.21 -29.83 -3.48
C LEU A 35 0.68 -31.01 -3.08
N PHE A 36 1.96 -30.93 -3.43
CA PHE A 36 2.99 -31.87 -2.97
C PHE A 36 4.32 -31.14 -2.73
N THR A 37 5.24 -31.82 -2.09
CA THR A 37 6.61 -31.31 -1.88
C THR A 37 7.57 -32.06 -2.78
N THR A 38 8.37 -31.34 -3.53
CA THR A 38 9.41 -31.93 -4.41
C THR A 38 10.53 -32.55 -3.58
N LYS A 39 11.35 -33.38 -4.20
CA LYS A 39 12.55 -33.96 -3.55
C LYS A 39 13.54 -32.91 -3.01
N ARG A 40 13.47 -31.67 -3.53
CA ARG A 40 14.27 -30.50 -3.10
C ARG A 40 13.58 -29.66 -2.01
N GLY A 41 12.43 -30.12 -1.50
CA GLY A 41 11.69 -29.42 -0.45
C GLY A 41 10.77 -28.28 -0.92
N GLU A 42 10.57 -28.09 -2.24
CA GLU A 42 9.74 -27.02 -2.77
C GLU A 42 8.26 -27.40 -2.76
N LYS A 43 7.41 -26.52 -2.24
CA LYS A 43 5.95 -26.66 -2.31
C LYS A 43 5.50 -26.43 -3.75
N THR A 44 4.85 -27.44 -4.33
CA THR A 44 4.46 -27.45 -5.74
C THR A 44 3.03 -27.90 -5.91
N ILE A 45 2.27 -27.25 -6.80
CA ILE A 45 0.94 -27.68 -7.22
C ILE A 45 1.07 -28.41 -8.55
N GLU A 46 0.65 -29.67 -8.60
CA GLU A 46 0.43 -30.38 -9.86
C GLU A 46 -0.95 -29.96 -10.40
N ALA A 47 -0.94 -29.16 -11.46
CA ALA A 47 -2.15 -28.60 -12.02
C ALA A 47 -3.06 -29.69 -12.68
N GLU A 48 -4.34 -29.66 -12.33
CA GLU A 48 -5.41 -30.42 -12.95
C GLU A 48 -6.29 -29.51 -13.82
N ASP A 49 -6.32 -28.21 -13.50
CA ASP A 49 -7.05 -27.18 -14.23
C ASP A 49 -6.39 -25.81 -13.99
N TYR A 50 -6.59 -24.88 -14.91
CA TYR A 50 -6.10 -23.51 -14.80
C TYR A 50 -7.04 -22.52 -15.50
N LYS A 51 -7.02 -21.27 -15.06
CA LYS A 51 -7.84 -20.20 -15.63
C LYS A 51 -7.05 -18.90 -15.65
N MET A 52 -7.13 -18.16 -16.77
CA MET A 52 -6.64 -16.78 -16.84
C MET A 52 -7.56 -15.89 -16.00
N LEU A 53 -7.01 -15.19 -15.02
CA LEU A 53 -7.73 -14.18 -14.23
C LEU A 53 -7.53 -12.77 -14.80
N SER A 54 -6.30 -12.46 -15.19
CA SER A 54 -5.98 -11.19 -15.82
C SER A 54 -4.73 -11.33 -16.69
N LYS A 55 -4.80 -10.78 -17.90
CA LYS A 55 -3.70 -10.74 -18.86
C LYS A 55 -2.82 -9.51 -18.61
N ALA A 56 -1.51 -9.70 -18.54
CA ALA A 56 -0.54 -8.63 -18.55
C ALA A 56 -0.39 -8.11 -19.99
N LEU A 57 -0.81 -6.86 -20.25
CA LEU A 57 -0.74 -6.25 -21.58
C LEU A 57 0.63 -5.64 -21.89
N LEU A 58 1.42 -5.39 -20.85
CA LEU A 58 2.78 -4.87 -20.98
C LEU A 58 3.75 -5.87 -20.36
N PRO A 59 4.92 -6.08 -20.98
CA PRO A 59 5.94 -6.96 -20.40
C PRO A 59 6.40 -6.41 -19.05
N LEU A 60 6.61 -7.32 -18.09
CA LEU A 60 7.27 -6.97 -16.85
C LEU A 60 8.73 -6.62 -17.09
N PRO A 61 9.34 -5.75 -16.29
CA PRO A 61 10.79 -5.53 -16.29
C PRO A 61 11.53 -6.86 -16.13
N GLU A 62 12.75 -6.94 -16.68
CA GLU A 62 13.56 -8.15 -16.61
C GLU A 62 13.72 -8.64 -15.17
N LYS A 63 13.49 -9.94 -14.95
CA LYS A 63 13.48 -10.59 -13.64
C LYS A 63 14.77 -10.39 -12.84
N TRP A 64 15.90 -10.31 -13.52
CA TRP A 64 17.22 -10.26 -12.88
C TRP A 64 17.64 -8.84 -12.47
N HIS A 65 17.19 -7.83 -13.18
CA HIS A 65 17.55 -6.44 -12.93
C HIS A 65 16.41 -5.62 -12.32
N GLY A 66 15.16 -6.07 -12.49
CA GLY A 66 13.97 -5.33 -12.00
C GLY A 66 13.92 -3.91 -12.58
N LEU A 67 13.32 -3.01 -11.85
CA LEU A 67 13.40 -1.57 -12.10
C LEU A 67 14.73 -1.05 -11.53
N GLN A 68 15.59 -0.44 -12.35
CA GLN A 68 16.88 0.11 -11.91
C GLN A 68 16.76 1.61 -11.56
N ASP A 69 16.02 2.35 -12.37
CA ASP A 69 15.82 3.76 -12.18
C ASP A 69 15.02 4.06 -10.89
N VAL A 70 15.56 4.95 -10.04
CA VAL A 70 14.97 5.28 -8.74
C VAL A 70 13.62 5.98 -8.90
N GLU A 71 13.52 6.89 -9.86
CA GLU A 71 12.27 7.62 -10.10
C GLU A 71 11.19 6.66 -10.63
N GLU A 72 11.55 5.77 -11.53
CA GLU A 72 10.63 4.74 -12.04
C GLU A 72 10.15 3.80 -10.92
N LYS A 73 11.04 3.37 -10.00
CA LYS A 73 10.66 2.60 -8.80
C LYS A 73 9.64 3.34 -7.94
N LEU A 74 9.82 4.65 -7.75
CA LEU A 74 8.91 5.44 -6.95
C LEU A 74 7.56 5.66 -7.65
N ARG A 75 7.56 5.94 -8.95
CA ARG A 75 6.35 6.14 -9.77
C ARG A 75 5.56 4.84 -10.00
N LYS A 76 6.27 3.72 -10.14
CA LYS A 76 5.67 2.39 -10.36
C LYS A 76 5.90 1.48 -9.15
N ARG A 77 5.65 2.00 -7.96
CA ARG A 77 5.90 1.30 -6.68
C ARG A 77 5.28 -0.10 -6.64
N TYR A 78 4.14 -0.32 -7.29
CA TYR A 78 3.48 -1.61 -7.38
C TYR A 78 4.33 -2.65 -8.13
N LEU A 79 5.10 -2.26 -9.15
CA LEU A 79 6.07 -3.15 -9.82
C LEU A 79 7.30 -3.39 -8.94
N ASP A 80 7.84 -2.35 -8.30
CA ASP A 80 8.97 -2.47 -7.39
C ASP A 80 8.67 -3.48 -6.25
N ILE A 81 7.48 -3.46 -5.68
CA ILE A 81 7.04 -4.42 -4.65
C ILE A 81 7.05 -5.88 -5.16
N ILE A 82 6.77 -6.12 -6.45
CA ILE A 82 6.79 -7.47 -7.05
C ILE A 82 8.22 -8.02 -7.09
N PHE A 83 9.19 -7.19 -7.44
CA PHE A 83 10.58 -7.59 -7.62
C PHE A 83 11.43 -7.46 -6.37
N ASN A 84 11.13 -6.49 -5.51
CA ASN A 84 11.91 -6.15 -4.33
C ASN A 84 11.16 -6.51 -3.04
N LEU A 85 11.55 -7.67 -2.47
CA LEU A 85 10.93 -8.15 -1.23
C LEU A 85 11.21 -7.25 -0.02
N GLU A 86 12.31 -6.49 -0.03
CA GLU A 86 12.64 -5.55 1.06
C GLU A 86 11.65 -4.39 1.11
N VAL A 87 11.19 -3.91 -0.05
CA VAL A 87 10.15 -2.87 -0.12
C VAL A 87 8.84 -3.38 0.44
N ARG A 88 8.47 -4.61 0.12
CA ARG A 88 7.29 -5.27 0.68
C ARG A 88 7.40 -5.42 2.20
N ASP A 89 8.53 -5.93 2.68
CA ASP A 89 8.80 -6.12 4.10
C ASP A 89 8.76 -4.77 4.87
N MET A 90 9.29 -3.70 4.28
CA MET A 90 9.21 -2.36 4.85
C MET A 90 7.75 -1.89 5.02
N ILE A 91 6.89 -2.12 4.03
CA ILE A 91 5.47 -1.76 4.11
C ILE A 91 4.78 -2.56 5.22
N GLU A 92 5.05 -3.87 5.30
CA GLU A 92 4.50 -4.74 6.36
C GLU A 92 4.99 -4.31 7.75
N LYS A 93 6.27 -3.96 7.90
CA LYS A 93 6.84 -3.44 9.16
C LYS A 93 6.22 -2.11 9.56
N ARG A 94 6.03 -1.19 8.59
CA ARG A 94 5.36 0.09 8.85
C ARG A 94 3.93 -0.12 9.35
N SER A 95 3.18 -1.03 8.75
CA SER A 95 1.83 -1.37 9.20
C SER A 95 1.82 -1.89 10.65
N LYS A 96 2.74 -2.81 10.98
CA LYS A 96 2.89 -3.34 12.35
C LYS A 96 3.28 -2.25 13.36
N PHE A 97 4.17 -1.34 12.98
CA PHE A 97 4.57 -0.22 13.82
C PHE A 97 3.37 0.64 14.23
N TRP A 98 2.54 1.04 13.26
CA TRP A 98 1.33 1.83 13.53
C TRP A 98 0.30 1.05 14.37
N ALA A 99 0.12 -0.24 14.11
CA ALA A 99 -0.76 -1.08 14.91
C ALA A 99 -0.30 -1.14 16.37
N SER A 100 0.99 -1.38 16.62
CA SER A 100 1.55 -1.43 17.96
C SER A 100 1.45 -0.10 18.71
N MET A 101 1.66 1.03 18.03
CA MET A 101 1.46 2.35 18.65
C MET A 101 0.01 2.56 19.06
N ARG A 102 -0.94 2.19 18.18
CA ARG A 102 -2.37 2.31 18.46
C ARG A 102 -2.79 1.44 19.63
N GLU A 103 -2.37 0.17 19.64
CA GLU A 103 -2.64 -0.75 20.75
C GLU A 103 -2.11 -0.21 22.07
N PHE A 104 -0.87 0.26 22.11
CA PHE A 104 -0.26 0.85 23.30
C PHE A 104 -1.07 2.03 23.84
N LEU A 105 -1.50 2.95 22.98
CA LEU A 105 -2.27 4.13 23.40
C LEU A 105 -3.67 3.72 23.92
N ILE A 106 -4.34 2.79 23.25
CA ILE A 106 -5.64 2.27 23.68
C ILE A 106 -5.53 1.58 25.04
N GLU A 107 -4.50 0.75 25.27
CA GLU A 107 -4.24 0.10 26.56
C GLU A 107 -3.97 1.12 27.70
N LYS A 108 -3.42 2.29 27.37
CA LYS A 108 -3.23 3.41 28.31
C LYS A 108 -4.49 4.25 28.53
N GLY A 109 -5.60 3.86 27.92
CA GLY A 109 -6.89 4.53 28.06
C GLY A 109 -7.04 5.79 27.21
N PHE A 110 -6.25 5.93 26.16
CA PHE A 110 -6.46 6.98 25.18
C PHE A 110 -7.56 6.62 24.19
N LEU A 111 -8.41 7.58 23.85
CA LEU A 111 -9.42 7.48 22.82
C LEU A 111 -8.84 7.93 21.47
N GLU A 112 -8.89 7.08 20.47
CA GLU A 112 -8.56 7.47 19.09
C GLU A 112 -9.69 8.33 18.52
N VAL A 113 -9.31 9.47 17.96
CA VAL A 113 -10.25 10.44 17.38
C VAL A 113 -9.78 10.83 15.98
N GLU A 114 -10.71 11.29 15.16
CA GLU A 114 -10.44 11.92 13.87
C GLU A 114 -10.92 13.37 13.92
N THR A 115 -10.04 14.30 13.55
CA THR A 115 -10.34 15.72 13.49
C THR A 115 -10.37 16.22 12.04
N PRO A 116 -11.03 17.35 11.75
CA PRO A 116 -11.13 17.87 10.39
C PRO A 116 -9.78 18.06 9.71
N VAL A 117 -9.69 17.64 8.46
CA VAL A 117 -8.52 17.84 7.58
C VAL A 117 -8.59 19.22 6.91
N LEU A 118 -9.80 19.71 6.63
CA LEU A 118 -10.02 21.05 6.09
C LEU A 118 -10.31 22.01 7.23
N GLU A 119 -9.55 23.10 7.26
CA GLU A 119 -9.63 24.13 8.29
C GLU A 119 -9.89 25.50 7.64
N THR A 120 -10.68 26.35 8.30
CA THR A 120 -10.89 27.73 7.85
C THR A 120 -9.73 28.64 8.22
N ILE A 121 -8.94 28.25 9.23
CA ILE A 121 -7.75 28.94 9.68
C ILE A 121 -6.68 27.88 9.99
N PRO A 122 -5.57 27.86 9.26
CA PRO A 122 -4.50 26.91 9.55
C PRO A 122 -3.81 27.25 10.88
N GLY A 123 -3.47 26.23 11.66
CA GLY A 123 -2.85 26.44 12.97
C GLY A 123 -2.12 25.19 13.49
N GLY A 124 -1.45 25.36 14.63
CA GLY A 124 -0.75 24.29 15.33
C GLY A 124 0.69 24.04 14.86
N ALA A 125 1.19 24.77 13.86
CA ALA A 125 2.57 24.72 13.39
C ALA A 125 2.95 26.03 12.67
N ASP A 126 4.22 26.22 12.43
CA ASP A 126 4.76 27.26 11.55
C ASP A 126 5.12 26.61 10.20
N ALA A 127 4.14 26.53 9.32
CA ALA A 127 4.28 25.91 8.00
C ALA A 127 3.31 26.55 7.01
N LYS A 128 3.68 26.54 5.73
CA LYS A 128 2.83 27.04 4.65
C LYS A 128 1.74 26.02 4.30
N PRO A 129 0.44 26.37 4.38
CA PRO A 129 -0.65 25.43 4.07
C PRO A 129 -0.86 25.27 2.56
N PHE A 130 -1.48 24.16 2.15
CA PHE A 130 -2.19 24.07 0.88
C PHE A 130 -3.55 24.75 1.01
N ILE A 131 -3.93 25.52 0.00
CA ILE A 131 -5.19 26.25 -0.06
C ILE A 131 -6.09 25.60 -1.10
N THR A 132 -7.36 25.44 -0.76
CA THR A 132 -8.40 25.00 -1.71
C THR A 132 -9.69 25.78 -1.47
N HIS A 133 -10.63 25.69 -2.40
CA HIS A 133 -11.89 26.43 -2.34
C HIS A 133 -13.07 25.52 -2.01
N HIS A 134 -13.91 25.92 -1.07
CA HIS A 134 -15.15 25.22 -0.71
C HIS A 134 -16.32 25.81 -1.50
N ASN A 135 -16.70 25.18 -2.61
CA ASN A 135 -17.68 25.71 -3.54
C ASN A 135 -19.05 26.06 -2.91
N ALA A 136 -19.56 25.22 -2.01
CA ALA A 136 -20.89 25.43 -1.42
C ALA A 136 -20.95 26.61 -0.42
N LEU A 137 -19.80 26.95 0.18
CA LEU A 137 -19.70 28.05 1.14
C LEU A 137 -19.05 29.29 0.54
N ASP A 138 -18.51 29.19 -0.66
CA ASP A 138 -17.78 30.25 -1.37
C ASP A 138 -16.65 30.86 -0.52
N ILE A 139 -15.85 29.99 0.13
CA ILE A 139 -14.71 30.37 0.99
C ILE A 139 -13.46 29.55 0.67
N ASP A 140 -12.31 30.14 0.92
CA ASP A 140 -11.06 29.40 0.91
C ASP A 140 -10.92 28.62 2.22
N VAL A 141 -10.43 27.39 2.09
CA VAL A 141 -10.12 26.49 3.21
C VAL A 141 -8.71 25.92 3.01
N TYR A 142 -8.13 25.47 4.09
CA TYR A 142 -6.75 25.04 4.17
C TYR A 142 -6.65 23.58 4.55
N LEU A 143 -5.75 22.83 3.93
CA LEU A 143 -5.36 21.53 4.45
C LEU A 143 -4.57 21.73 5.75
N ARG A 144 -4.89 20.96 6.80
CA ARG A 144 -4.25 21.09 8.12
C ARG A 144 -2.74 20.90 8.04
N ILE A 145 -2.01 21.75 8.73
CA ILE A 145 -0.53 21.73 8.81
C ILE A 145 0.00 21.00 10.05
N SER A 146 -0.90 20.71 11.00
CA SER A 146 -0.61 19.86 12.16
C SER A 146 -1.79 18.93 12.45
N CYS A 147 -1.54 17.81 13.11
CA CYS A 147 -2.57 16.84 13.44
C CYS A 147 -3.35 17.28 14.66
N GLY A 148 -4.31 18.16 14.42
CA GLY A 148 -5.35 18.46 15.38
C GLY A 148 -4.94 19.14 16.67
N GLU A 149 -3.82 19.88 16.77
CA GLU A 149 -3.41 20.53 18.01
C GLU A 149 -4.56 21.35 18.63
N LEU A 150 -5.19 22.20 17.84
CA LEU A 150 -6.31 23.01 18.31
C LEU A 150 -7.55 22.15 18.64
N TRP A 151 -7.82 21.12 17.86
CA TRP A 151 -8.93 20.21 18.10
C TRP A 151 -8.71 19.33 19.33
N GLN A 152 -7.49 18.88 19.61
CA GLN A 152 -7.16 18.15 20.84
C GLN A 152 -7.47 19.01 22.08
N LYS A 153 -7.12 20.31 22.06
CA LYS A 153 -7.46 21.26 23.13
C LYS A 153 -8.97 21.42 23.29
N ARG A 154 -9.75 21.48 22.19
CA ARG A 154 -11.21 21.53 22.23
C ARG A 154 -11.84 20.27 22.82
N LEU A 155 -11.28 19.10 22.49
CA LEU A 155 -11.72 17.82 23.05
C LEU A 155 -11.45 17.75 24.57
N MET A 156 -10.31 18.28 25.04
CA MET A 156 -10.03 18.40 26.48
C MET A 156 -11.03 19.33 27.18
N VAL A 157 -11.39 20.46 26.58
CA VAL A 157 -12.44 21.35 27.10
C VAL A 157 -13.81 20.65 27.14
N ALA A 158 -14.07 19.76 26.17
CA ALA A 158 -15.27 18.92 26.13
C ALA A 158 -15.27 17.78 27.15
N GLY A 159 -14.19 17.60 27.93
CA GLY A 159 -14.10 16.61 29.00
C GLY A 159 -13.41 15.30 28.63
N PHE A 160 -12.79 15.18 27.45
CA PHE A 160 -11.96 14.02 27.11
C PHE A 160 -10.54 14.20 27.66
N GLU A 161 -10.18 13.43 28.67
CA GLU A 161 -8.88 13.57 29.35
C GLU A 161 -7.70 13.04 28.52
N LYS A 162 -7.94 12.02 27.70
CA LYS A 162 -6.91 11.31 26.92
C LYS A 162 -7.41 11.06 25.52
N THR A 163 -6.87 11.76 24.55
CA THR A 163 -7.16 11.55 23.13
C THR A 163 -5.88 11.45 22.34
N PHE A 164 -5.92 10.77 21.21
CA PHE A 164 -4.85 10.76 20.24
C PHE A 164 -5.41 10.68 18.82
N GLU A 165 -4.62 11.10 17.86
CA GLU A 165 -4.95 11.00 16.45
C GLU A 165 -3.71 10.56 15.67
N ILE A 166 -3.87 9.59 14.78
CA ILE A 166 -2.87 9.19 13.80
C ILE A 166 -3.41 9.61 12.44
N GLY A 167 -3.02 10.78 11.97
CA GLY A 167 -3.58 11.39 10.77
C GLY A 167 -2.55 12.08 9.89
N ARG A 168 -2.94 12.40 8.67
CA ARG A 168 -2.11 13.10 7.69
C ARG A 168 -2.02 14.58 8.00
N GLN A 169 -0.84 15.14 7.77
CA GLN A 169 -0.53 16.58 7.82
C GLN A 169 0.00 17.01 6.46
N PHE A 170 -0.21 18.27 6.10
CA PHE A 170 0.09 18.78 4.78
C PHE A 170 0.88 20.10 4.88
N ARG A 171 2.07 20.14 4.33
CA ARG A 171 2.91 21.33 4.31
C ARG A 171 3.35 21.64 2.89
N ASN A 172 2.97 22.80 2.40
CA ASN A 172 3.27 23.28 1.05
C ASN A 172 4.62 24.01 1.02
N GLU A 173 5.67 23.29 1.32
CA GLU A 173 7.04 23.79 1.41
C GLU A 173 7.95 23.06 0.41
N GLY A 174 9.26 23.32 0.49
CA GLY A 174 10.25 22.64 -0.35
C GLY A 174 10.22 21.12 -0.18
N MET A 175 10.48 20.40 -1.26
CA MET A 175 10.56 18.94 -1.29
C MET A 175 12.00 18.50 -1.45
N ASP A 176 12.44 17.56 -0.61
CA ASP A 176 13.71 16.87 -0.72
C ASP A 176 13.59 15.40 -0.28
N ALA A 177 14.69 14.71 -0.07
CA ALA A 177 14.69 13.29 0.31
C ALA A 177 14.12 13.03 1.72
N GLU A 178 14.07 14.05 2.58
CA GLU A 178 13.67 13.94 3.99
C GLU A 178 12.35 14.66 4.29
N HIS A 179 11.89 15.55 3.38
CA HIS A 179 10.68 16.36 3.57
C HIS A 179 9.63 16.04 2.51
N LEU A 180 8.51 15.48 2.94
CA LEU A 180 7.32 15.25 2.13
C LEU A 180 6.27 16.33 2.40
N GLN A 181 5.43 16.64 1.40
CA GLN A 181 4.32 17.58 1.55
C GLN A 181 3.13 16.99 2.31
N ASP A 182 2.99 15.66 2.33
CA ASP A 182 2.02 14.93 3.14
C ASP A 182 2.71 13.81 3.93
N TYR A 183 2.52 13.73 5.22
CA TYR A 183 3.16 12.74 6.08
C TYR A 183 2.31 12.38 7.29
#